data_3ef0a9738d0c51c17291e825070d904f
#
_entry.id   3ef0a9738d0c51c17291e825070d904f
#
_cell.length_a   1.000
_cell.length_b   1.000
_cell.length_c   1.000
_cell.angle_alpha   90.00
_cell.angle_beta   90.00
_cell.angle_gamma   90.00
#
_symmetry.space_group_name_H-M   'P 1'
#
loop_
_entity.id
_entity.type
_entity.pdbx_description
1 polymer ?
#
loop_
_entity_poly.entity_id
_entity_poly.type
_entity_poly.pdbx_seq_one_letter_code
_entity_poly.pdbx_strand_id
1 'polypeptide(L)'
;MCAITAAMSIGTGLERFSNEYKYRFFDIGIAEEHAVAFALGLAKSGFIPVFAVYSTFLQRCFDQLLHDAALQKQKMVIAIDRAGFVGEDGETHQGVFDVSMLRSVPDITVYSPSSYEGLKHAMQQALYSESKLVAVRYPRGAQRAIPESIKPTFADFDVFGDENAEKAIITYGRTFSACAFAYEKLVNSGESVKLIKLNRIIPVCEGAVEAAKDCRDVYFFEEGIRRGGAGEGFLFDLSKAGFSGKYHLRAIENGFVK
;
A
#
# COMPACT_ATOMS: atom_id res chain seq x y z
N MET A 1 -19.94 -5.06 9.48
CA MET A 1 -19.07 -4.03 8.89
C MET A 1 -19.80 -2.70 8.91
N CYS A 2 -19.10 -1.62 9.17
CA CYS A 2 -19.58 -0.24 9.02
C CYS A 2 -18.50 0.60 8.31
N ALA A 3 -18.90 1.68 7.65
CA ALA A 3 -17.99 2.57 6.93
C ALA A 3 -18.00 3.95 7.57
N ILE A 4 -16.82 4.53 7.69
CA ILE A 4 -16.58 5.83 8.31
C ILE A 4 -15.77 6.68 7.34
N THR A 5 -16.07 7.95 7.24
CA THR A 5 -15.27 8.91 6.49
C THR A 5 -15.24 10.27 7.19
N ALA A 6 -14.36 11.15 6.76
CA ALA A 6 -14.19 12.50 7.29
C ALA A 6 -14.45 13.53 6.18
N ALA A 7 -15.73 13.77 5.83
CA ALA A 7 -16.18 14.66 4.76
C ALA A 7 -15.68 14.26 3.34
N MET A 8 -15.44 12.97 3.11
CA MET A 8 -14.90 12.45 1.84
C MET A 8 -15.78 11.38 1.19
N SER A 9 -17.09 11.31 1.48
CA SER A 9 -18.00 10.24 1.07
C SER A 9 -18.02 10.01 -0.45
N ILE A 10 -18.11 11.06 -1.25
CA ILE A 10 -18.10 10.98 -2.72
C ILE A 10 -16.72 10.54 -3.22
N GLY A 11 -15.67 11.22 -2.75
CA GLY A 11 -14.31 10.99 -3.23
C GLY A 11 -13.74 9.61 -2.89
N THR A 12 -14.19 8.99 -1.80
CA THR A 12 -13.81 7.62 -1.40
C THR A 12 -14.76 6.55 -1.94
N GLY A 13 -15.74 6.93 -2.78
CA GLY A 13 -16.69 5.99 -3.39
C GLY A 13 -17.74 5.40 -2.45
N LEU A 14 -17.96 6.02 -1.29
CA LEU A 14 -18.90 5.53 -0.27
C LEU A 14 -20.36 5.98 -0.48
N GLU A 15 -20.65 6.78 -1.51
CA GLU A 15 -21.98 7.31 -1.77
C GLU A 15 -23.03 6.20 -1.91
N ARG A 16 -22.74 5.15 -2.68
CA ARG A 16 -23.66 4.01 -2.80
C ARG A 16 -23.86 3.29 -1.47
N PHE A 17 -22.78 3.06 -0.72
CA PHE A 17 -22.85 2.40 0.59
C PHE A 17 -23.69 3.24 1.57
N SER A 18 -23.53 4.56 1.60
CA SER A 18 -24.29 5.46 2.47
C SER A 18 -25.80 5.45 2.16
N ASN A 19 -26.19 5.29 0.90
CA ASN A 19 -27.58 5.22 0.50
C ASN A 19 -28.23 3.87 0.84
N GLU A 20 -27.48 2.77 0.66
CA GLU A 20 -27.99 1.40 0.90
C GLU A 20 -27.95 1.01 2.39
N TYR A 21 -26.95 1.51 3.15
CA TYR A 21 -26.67 1.08 4.54
C TYR A 21 -26.59 2.26 5.51
N LYS A 22 -27.62 3.11 5.55
CA LYS A 22 -27.67 4.37 6.32
C LYS A 22 -27.25 4.22 7.78
N TYR A 23 -27.61 3.13 8.46
CA TYR A 23 -27.28 2.87 9.87
C TYR A 23 -25.88 2.27 10.09
N ARG A 24 -25.13 2.07 9.01
CA ARG A 24 -23.74 1.55 9.04
C ARG A 24 -22.75 2.49 8.37
N PHE A 25 -23.20 3.68 8.01
CA PHE A 25 -22.36 4.73 7.43
C PHE A 25 -22.32 5.94 8.35
N PHE A 26 -21.11 6.46 8.57
CA PHE A 26 -20.84 7.58 9.44
C PHE A 26 -19.90 8.56 8.75
N ASP A 27 -20.39 9.74 8.43
CA ASP A 27 -19.56 10.88 8.03
C ASP A 27 -19.43 11.81 9.23
N ILE A 28 -18.21 11.92 9.76
CA ILE A 28 -17.93 12.67 10.99
C ILE A 28 -17.40 14.08 10.73
N GLY A 29 -17.52 14.55 9.50
CA GLY A 29 -16.96 15.84 9.10
C GLY A 29 -15.42 15.80 9.03
N ILE A 30 -14.79 16.96 8.95
CA ILE A 30 -13.33 17.09 8.85
C ILE A 30 -12.72 16.90 10.26
N ALA A 31 -12.65 15.65 10.70
CA ALA A 31 -12.16 15.25 12.02
C ALA A 31 -11.56 13.83 11.98
N GLU A 32 -10.45 13.65 11.25
CA GLU A 32 -9.83 12.35 11.00
C GLU A 32 -9.38 11.67 12.29
N GLU A 33 -8.91 12.42 13.28
CA GLU A 33 -8.55 11.92 14.62
C GLU A 33 -9.78 11.35 15.35
N HIS A 34 -10.93 12.01 15.25
CA HIS A 34 -12.19 11.51 15.82
C HIS A 34 -12.68 10.27 15.05
N ALA A 35 -12.44 10.20 13.73
CA ALA A 35 -12.79 9.05 12.91
C ALA A 35 -12.15 7.76 13.43
N VAL A 36 -10.87 7.81 13.78
CA VAL A 36 -10.16 6.65 14.33
C VAL A 36 -10.68 6.29 15.71
N ALA A 37 -10.81 7.24 16.63
CA ALA A 37 -11.34 6.98 17.98
C ALA A 37 -12.76 6.38 17.93
N PHE A 38 -13.62 6.92 17.07
CA PHE A 38 -14.98 6.40 16.84
C PHE A 38 -14.98 4.99 16.26
N ALA A 39 -14.12 4.72 15.25
CA ALA A 39 -13.97 3.40 14.65
C ALA A 39 -13.59 2.35 15.70
N LEU A 40 -12.70 2.69 16.62
CA LEU A 40 -12.25 1.77 17.67
C LEU A 40 -13.35 1.51 18.71
N GLY A 41 -14.17 2.50 19.02
CA GLY A 41 -15.38 2.32 19.83
C GLY A 41 -16.35 1.30 19.19
N LEU A 42 -16.55 1.39 17.88
CA LEU A 42 -17.34 0.43 17.13
C LEU A 42 -16.69 -0.96 17.11
N ALA A 43 -15.36 -1.05 16.96
CA ALA A 43 -14.63 -2.31 17.02
C ALA A 43 -14.81 -3.03 18.36
N LYS A 44 -14.70 -2.31 19.47
CA LYS A 44 -14.97 -2.83 20.81
C LYS A 44 -16.42 -3.31 21.00
N SER A 45 -17.36 -2.76 20.22
CA SER A 45 -18.76 -3.17 20.20
C SER A 45 -19.03 -4.33 19.23
N GLY A 46 -18.00 -4.97 18.68
CA GLY A 46 -18.11 -6.14 17.80
C GLY A 46 -18.36 -5.83 16.32
N PHE A 47 -18.23 -4.56 15.91
CA PHE A 47 -18.28 -4.20 14.49
C PHE A 47 -16.90 -4.35 13.83
N ILE A 48 -16.90 -4.45 12.50
CA ILE A 48 -15.67 -4.31 11.69
C ILE A 48 -15.74 -2.91 11.04
N PRO A 49 -15.04 -1.90 11.62
CA PRO A 49 -15.02 -0.56 11.05
C PRO A 49 -14.05 -0.47 9.88
N VAL A 50 -14.46 0.25 8.84
CA VAL A 50 -13.66 0.64 7.68
C VAL A 50 -13.61 2.16 7.64
N PHE A 51 -12.45 2.73 7.90
CA PHE A 51 -12.22 4.17 7.76
C PHE A 51 -11.67 4.46 6.37
N ALA A 52 -12.45 5.16 5.54
CA ALA A 52 -12.06 5.58 4.19
C ALA A 52 -11.60 7.03 4.21
N VAL A 53 -10.35 7.25 3.80
CA VAL A 53 -9.67 8.54 3.92
C VAL A 53 -8.67 8.73 2.77
N TYR A 54 -8.43 9.99 2.36
CA TYR A 54 -7.34 10.28 1.44
C TYR A 54 -5.99 10.14 2.14
N SER A 55 -5.02 9.59 1.43
CA SER A 55 -3.66 9.35 1.93
C SER A 55 -3.06 10.60 2.61
N THR A 56 -3.17 11.77 1.97
CA THR A 56 -2.63 13.02 2.52
C THR A 56 -3.29 13.44 3.84
N PHE A 57 -4.56 13.10 4.07
CA PHE A 57 -5.28 13.48 5.29
C PHE A 57 -5.14 12.47 6.42
N LEU A 58 -4.68 11.25 6.12
CA LEU A 58 -4.40 10.23 7.12
C LEU A 58 -3.40 10.69 8.19
N GLN A 59 -2.47 11.59 7.84
CA GLN A 59 -1.48 12.14 8.77
C GLN A 59 -2.10 12.82 10.00
N ARG A 60 -3.35 13.34 9.90
CA ARG A 60 -4.02 14.03 11.01
C ARG A 60 -4.41 13.10 12.17
N CYS A 61 -4.53 11.81 11.90
CA CYS A 61 -4.91 10.82 12.92
C CYS A 61 -3.76 9.87 13.30
N PHE A 62 -2.53 10.24 13.02
CA PHE A 62 -1.37 9.38 13.29
C PHE A 62 -1.23 9.01 14.77
N ASP A 63 -1.47 9.96 15.68
CA ASP A 63 -1.46 9.70 17.12
C ASP A 63 -2.47 8.63 17.52
N GLN A 64 -3.71 8.73 17.01
CA GLN A 64 -4.78 7.76 17.30
C GLN A 64 -4.49 6.38 16.69
N LEU A 65 -3.78 6.32 15.56
CA LEU A 65 -3.32 5.04 15.01
C LEU A 65 -2.33 4.35 15.95
N LEU A 66 -1.44 5.11 16.59
CA LEU A 66 -0.48 4.58 17.57
C LEU A 66 -1.14 4.23 18.90
N HIS A 67 -1.75 5.22 19.57
CA HIS A 67 -2.23 5.08 20.94
C HIS A 67 -3.56 4.35 21.05
N ASP A 68 -4.48 4.58 20.12
CA ASP A 68 -5.81 3.99 20.23
C ASP A 68 -5.93 2.68 19.45
N ALA A 69 -5.36 2.59 18.24
CA ALA A 69 -5.49 1.40 17.43
C ALA A 69 -4.40 0.33 17.72
N ALA A 70 -3.14 0.67 17.49
CA ALA A 70 -2.04 -0.28 17.58
C ALA A 70 -1.79 -0.74 19.02
N LEU A 71 -1.67 0.19 19.97
CA LEU A 71 -1.45 -0.12 21.38
C LEU A 71 -2.56 -0.99 21.96
N GLN A 72 -3.82 -0.74 21.60
CA GLN A 72 -4.97 -1.52 22.07
C GLN A 72 -5.22 -2.78 21.22
N LYS A 73 -4.44 -3.03 20.18
CA LYS A 73 -4.56 -4.19 19.27
C LYS A 73 -5.97 -4.37 18.71
N GLN A 74 -6.64 -3.26 18.40
CA GLN A 74 -8.01 -3.29 17.90
C GLN A 74 -8.05 -3.56 16.40
N LYS A 75 -9.07 -4.30 15.97
CA LYS A 75 -9.38 -4.52 14.56
C LYS A 75 -9.95 -3.25 13.94
N MET A 76 -9.25 -2.71 12.94
CA MET A 76 -9.76 -1.64 12.09
C MET A 76 -9.17 -1.78 10.68
N VAL A 77 -9.96 -1.48 9.67
CA VAL A 77 -9.49 -1.39 8.29
C VAL A 77 -9.42 0.08 7.88
N ILE A 78 -8.29 0.48 7.31
CA ILE A 78 -8.11 1.81 6.73
C ILE A 78 -8.10 1.65 5.20
N ALA A 79 -9.09 2.22 4.52
CA ALA A 79 -9.14 2.29 3.06
C ALA A 79 -8.51 3.63 2.63
N ILE A 80 -7.25 3.58 2.20
CA ILE A 80 -6.45 4.76 1.87
C ILE A 80 -6.56 5.04 0.38
N ASP A 81 -7.40 6.00 0.04
CA ASP A 81 -7.57 6.49 -1.32
C ASP A 81 -6.48 7.54 -1.67
N ARG A 82 -6.23 7.77 -2.94
CA ARG A 82 -5.24 8.73 -3.46
C ARG A 82 -3.81 8.41 -3.02
N ALA A 83 -3.46 7.14 -2.93
CA ALA A 83 -2.09 6.71 -2.66
C ALA A 83 -1.19 6.99 -3.87
N GLY A 84 -0.02 7.57 -3.65
CA GLY A 84 0.91 7.98 -4.70
C GLY A 84 0.54 9.32 -5.35
N PHE A 85 0.88 9.49 -6.62
CA PHE A 85 0.59 10.72 -7.36
C PHE A 85 -0.89 10.81 -7.73
N VAL A 86 -1.47 12.00 -7.58
CA VAL A 86 -2.91 12.27 -7.81
C VAL A 86 -3.19 13.21 -8.98
N GLY A 87 -2.16 13.73 -9.67
CA GLY A 87 -2.33 14.57 -10.85
C GLY A 87 -3.11 15.84 -10.57
N GLU A 88 -4.34 15.92 -11.10
CA GLU A 88 -5.19 17.13 -11.05
C GLU A 88 -5.56 17.60 -9.63
N ASP A 89 -5.54 16.73 -8.61
CA ASP A 89 -5.81 17.16 -7.23
C ASP A 89 -4.68 18.04 -6.66
N GLY A 90 -3.51 18.04 -7.31
CA GLY A 90 -2.39 18.93 -7.03
C GLY A 90 -1.55 18.59 -5.80
N GLU A 91 -0.62 19.49 -5.50
CA GLU A 91 0.45 19.30 -4.51
C GLU A 91 -0.05 18.93 -3.11
N THR A 92 -1.20 19.50 -2.69
CA THR A 92 -1.76 19.26 -1.35
C THR A 92 -2.39 17.89 -1.16
N HIS A 93 -2.63 17.16 -2.24
CA HIS A 93 -3.32 15.87 -2.23
C HIS A 93 -2.42 14.68 -2.59
N GLN A 94 -1.14 14.91 -2.89
CA GLN A 94 -0.21 13.82 -3.19
C GLN A 94 -0.09 12.85 -2.02
N GLY A 95 -0.39 11.58 -2.28
CA GLY A 95 -0.39 10.50 -1.27
C GLY A 95 0.97 9.81 -1.16
N VAL A 96 2.02 10.56 -0.84
CA VAL A 96 3.41 10.09 -0.93
C VAL A 96 4.07 9.86 0.43
N PHE A 97 3.44 10.28 1.53
CA PHE A 97 3.99 10.18 2.89
C PHE A 97 3.39 9.03 3.72
N ASP A 98 2.29 8.44 3.28
CA ASP A 98 1.53 7.45 4.02
C ASP A 98 2.34 6.19 4.40
N VAL A 99 3.12 5.65 3.46
CA VAL A 99 3.95 4.46 3.72
C VAL A 99 4.99 4.73 4.79
N SER A 100 5.70 5.86 4.70
CA SER A 100 6.71 6.26 5.68
C SER A 100 6.12 6.40 7.09
N MET A 101 4.94 7.00 7.20
CA MET A 101 4.21 7.15 8.46
C MET A 101 3.74 5.79 8.99
N LEU A 102 3.09 4.97 8.14
CA LEU A 102 2.52 3.68 8.55
C LEU A 102 3.59 2.66 8.97
N ARG A 103 4.81 2.74 8.44
CA ARG A 103 5.92 1.87 8.85
C ARG A 103 6.34 2.05 10.31
N SER A 104 6.02 3.17 10.93
CA SER A 104 6.27 3.39 12.36
C SER A 104 5.11 2.94 13.27
N VAL A 105 3.98 2.51 12.70
CA VAL A 105 2.84 1.97 13.47
C VAL A 105 3.08 0.49 13.78
N PRO A 106 3.17 0.08 15.05
CA PRO A 106 3.41 -1.31 15.42
C PRO A 106 2.30 -2.26 14.93
N ASP A 107 2.70 -3.45 14.51
CA ASP A 107 1.79 -4.55 14.14
C ASP A 107 0.77 -4.23 13.03
N ILE A 108 0.97 -3.17 12.26
CA ILE A 108 0.11 -2.85 11.12
C ILE A 108 0.42 -3.75 9.92
N THR A 109 -0.62 -4.14 9.19
CA THR A 109 -0.49 -4.76 7.86
C THR A 109 -0.88 -3.74 6.79
N VAL A 110 -0.07 -3.58 5.73
CA VAL A 110 -0.38 -2.66 4.63
C VAL A 110 -0.31 -3.39 3.30
N TYR A 111 -1.44 -3.38 2.59
CA TYR A 111 -1.56 -3.86 1.22
C TYR A 111 -1.54 -2.69 0.22
N SER A 112 -0.92 -2.91 -0.94
CA SER A 112 -0.89 -1.93 -2.04
C SER A 112 -1.14 -2.63 -3.38
N PRO A 113 -2.39 -3.00 -3.68
CA PRO A 113 -2.76 -3.70 -4.90
C PRO A 113 -2.54 -2.82 -6.14
N SER A 114 -2.36 -3.46 -7.30
CA SER A 114 -2.12 -2.82 -8.60
C SER A 114 -3.28 -2.95 -9.59
N SER A 115 -4.37 -3.62 -9.19
CA SER A 115 -5.54 -3.90 -10.04
C SER A 115 -6.83 -3.87 -9.23
N TYR A 116 -7.97 -3.76 -9.91
CA TYR A 116 -9.29 -3.82 -9.26
C TYR A 116 -9.55 -5.16 -8.57
N GLU A 117 -9.18 -6.27 -9.19
CA GLU A 117 -9.30 -7.60 -8.57
C GLU A 117 -8.37 -7.74 -7.37
N GLY A 118 -7.14 -7.22 -7.46
CA GLY A 118 -6.21 -7.16 -6.34
C GLY A 118 -6.75 -6.30 -5.19
N LEU A 119 -7.37 -5.16 -5.49
CA LEU A 119 -8.01 -4.30 -4.48
C LEU A 119 -9.16 -5.04 -3.78
N LYS A 120 -10.02 -5.71 -4.54
CA LYS A 120 -11.11 -6.52 -3.99
C LYS A 120 -10.57 -7.62 -3.06
N HIS A 121 -9.52 -8.33 -3.50
CA HIS A 121 -8.89 -9.37 -2.69
C HIS A 121 -8.26 -8.79 -1.41
N ALA A 122 -7.47 -7.71 -1.51
CA ALA A 122 -6.85 -7.06 -0.36
C ALA A 122 -7.90 -6.57 0.66
N MET A 123 -9.02 -6.02 0.20
CA MET A 123 -10.13 -5.63 1.08
C MET A 123 -10.80 -6.83 1.74
N GLN A 124 -10.94 -7.97 1.06
CA GLN A 124 -11.46 -9.20 1.65
C GLN A 124 -10.51 -9.74 2.73
N GLN A 125 -9.20 -9.76 2.47
CA GLN A 125 -8.18 -10.13 3.46
C GLN A 125 -8.23 -9.19 4.67
N ALA A 126 -8.25 -7.89 4.44
CA ALA A 126 -8.34 -6.88 5.49
C ALA A 126 -9.60 -7.05 6.36
N LEU A 127 -10.74 -7.36 5.78
CA LEU A 127 -12.01 -7.49 6.49
C LEU A 127 -12.11 -8.81 7.27
N TYR A 128 -11.66 -9.93 6.69
CA TYR A 128 -12.05 -11.26 7.18
C TYR A 128 -10.89 -12.12 7.66
N SER A 129 -9.67 -11.92 7.17
CA SER A 129 -8.52 -12.75 7.50
C SER A 129 -7.60 -12.09 8.52
N GLU A 130 -7.42 -10.78 8.44
CA GLU A 130 -6.59 -10.05 9.37
C GLU A 130 -7.32 -9.74 10.68
N SER A 131 -6.61 -9.79 11.79
CA SER A 131 -7.20 -9.61 13.13
C SER A 131 -6.90 -8.28 13.80
N LYS A 132 -5.97 -7.49 13.21
CA LYS A 132 -5.46 -6.25 13.78
C LYS A 132 -5.73 -5.05 12.88
N LEU A 133 -4.97 -3.99 13.07
CA LEU A 133 -4.99 -2.80 12.21
C LEU A 133 -4.44 -3.12 10.81
N VAL A 134 -5.24 -2.86 9.79
CA VAL A 134 -4.88 -3.12 8.39
C VAL A 134 -5.16 -1.91 7.54
N ALA A 135 -4.23 -1.55 6.68
CA ALA A 135 -4.42 -0.53 5.66
C ALA A 135 -4.38 -1.15 4.26
N VAL A 136 -5.31 -0.73 3.41
CA VAL A 136 -5.32 -1.02 1.98
C VAL A 136 -5.21 0.30 1.23
N ARG A 137 -4.07 0.53 0.57
CA ARG A 137 -3.80 1.77 -0.14
C ARG A 137 -3.96 1.58 -1.65
N TYR A 138 -4.67 2.49 -2.31
CA TYR A 138 -4.94 2.44 -3.74
C TYR A 138 -4.93 3.84 -4.36
N PRO A 139 -4.51 3.95 -5.65
CA PRO A 139 -4.40 5.22 -6.32
C PRO A 139 -5.75 5.77 -6.79
N ARG A 140 -5.82 7.06 -7.04
CA ARG A 140 -6.89 7.67 -7.85
C ARG A 140 -6.71 7.28 -9.32
N GLY A 141 -7.84 7.05 -10.02
CA GLY A 141 -7.88 6.82 -11.46
C GLY A 141 -8.10 5.35 -11.86
N ALA A 142 -8.07 5.11 -13.17
CA ALA A 142 -8.31 3.79 -13.73
C ALA A 142 -7.11 2.86 -13.56
N GLN A 143 -7.41 1.56 -13.54
CA GLN A 143 -6.38 0.52 -13.60
C GLN A 143 -5.54 0.68 -14.87
N ARG A 144 -4.23 0.60 -14.74
CA ARG A 144 -3.29 0.62 -15.85
C ARG A 144 -3.13 -0.76 -16.45
N ALA A 145 -2.91 -0.81 -17.77
CA ALA A 145 -2.58 -2.05 -18.48
C ALA A 145 -1.24 -2.60 -18.01
N ILE A 146 -1.09 -3.91 -18.16
CA ILE A 146 0.16 -4.66 -18.00
C ILE A 146 0.35 -5.58 -19.21
N PRO A 147 1.57 -6.04 -19.50
CA PRO A 147 1.81 -7.02 -20.55
C PRO A 147 0.95 -8.29 -20.38
N GLU A 148 0.45 -8.86 -21.46
CA GLU A 148 -0.36 -10.10 -21.43
C GLU A 148 0.41 -11.32 -20.93
N SER A 149 1.74 -11.31 -21.08
CA SER A 149 2.66 -12.32 -20.57
C SER A 149 2.71 -12.39 -19.05
N ILE A 150 2.33 -11.32 -18.34
CA ILE A 150 2.39 -11.21 -16.89
C ILE A 150 1.02 -11.52 -16.28
N LYS A 151 0.97 -12.54 -15.43
CA LYS A 151 -0.25 -12.99 -14.73
C LYS A 151 -0.06 -12.88 -13.22
N PRO A 152 -0.35 -11.70 -12.62
CA PRO A 152 -0.24 -11.54 -11.17
C PRO A 152 -1.22 -12.44 -10.44
N THR A 153 -0.81 -12.94 -9.28
CA THR A 153 -1.67 -13.60 -8.31
C THR A 153 -2.15 -12.60 -7.24
N PHE A 154 -2.85 -13.10 -6.24
CA PHE A 154 -3.26 -12.30 -5.07
C PHE A 154 -2.45 -12.68 -3.82
N ALA A 155 -1.35 -13.40 -3.98
CA ALA A 155 -0.41 -13.69 -2.89
C ALA A 155 0.23 -12.40 -2.37
N ASP A 156 0.90 -12.46 -1.23
CA ASP A 156 1.57 -11.30 -0.63
C ASP A 156 2.61 -10.66 -1.57
N PHE A 157 3.20 -11.47 -2.45
CA PHE A 157 4.08 -11.04 -3.53
C PHE A 157 4.04 -12.00 -4.71
N ASP A 158 4.46 -11.52 -5.89
CA ASP A 158 4.64 -12.33 -7.11
C ASP A 158 6.08 -12.16 -7.62
N VAL A 159 6.65 -13.23 -8.19
CA VAL A 159 7.93 -13.21 -8.89
C VAL A 159 7.72 -13.65 -10.33
N PHE A 160 8.23 -12.86 -11.28
CA PHE A 160 8.18 -13.15 -12.71
C PHE A 160 9.62 -13.23 -13.25
N GLY A 161 9.89 -14.23 -14.08
CA GLY A 161 11.19 -14.47 -14.71
C GLY A 161 11.99 -15.58 -14.07
N ASP A 162 13.28 -15.65 -14.42
CA ASP A 162 14.20 -16.68 -13.94
C ASP A 162 14.54 -16.46 -12.46
N GLU A 163 14.43 -17.48 -11.64
CA GLU A 163 14.79 -17.45 -10.23
C GLU A 163 16.27 -17.09 -10.03
N ASN A 164 17.14 -17.43 -10.97
CA ASN A 164 18.58 -17.14 -10.94
C ASN A 164 18.96 -15.83 -11.63
N ALA A 165 17.99 -14.97 -11.97
CA ALA A 165 18.28 -13.72 -12.65
C ALA A 165 19.24 -12.83 -11.83
N GLU A 166 20.22 -12.24 -12.53
CA GLU A 166 21.24 -11.37 -11.91
C GLU A 166 20.67 -10.03 -11.42
N LYS A 167 19.55 -9.60 -11.98
CA LYS A 167 18.93 -8.31 -11.68
C LYS A 167 17.50 -8.52 -11.18
N ALA A 168 17.08 -7.72 -10.20
CA ALA A 168 15.69 -7.69 -9.75
C ALA A 168 15.10 -6.29 -9.87
N ILE A 169 13.89 -6.18 -10.43
CA ILE A 169 13.04 -5.00 -10.36
C ILE A 169 11.98 -5.26 -9.30
N ILE A 170 11.89 -4.41 -8.29
CA ILE A 170 10.93 -4.54 -7.19
C ILE A 170 10.01 -3.34 -7.17
N THR A 171 8.72 -3.57 -7.02
CA THR A 171 7.73 -2.48 -7.00
C THR A 171 6.40 -2.93 -6.41
N TYR A 172 5.49 -1.97 -6.21
CA TYR A 172 4.13 -2.19 -5.73
C TYR A 172 3.14 -1.17 -6.29
N GLY A 173 1.85 -1.41 -6.07
CA GLY A 173 0.78 -0.48 -6.42
C GLY A 173 0.79 -0.10 -7.90
N ARG A 174 0.53 1.17 -8.20
CA ARG A 174 0.39 1.67 -9.58
C ARG A 174 1.69 1.61 -10.39
N THR A 175 2.85 1.68 -9.74
CA THR A 175 4.17 1.65 -10.39
C THR A 175 4.41 0.30 -11.08
N PHE A 176 3.73 -0.76 -10.62
CA PHE A 176 3.85 -2.09 -11.20
C PHE A 176 3.60 -2.12 -12.71
N SER A 177 2.63 -1.38 -13.23
CA SER A 177 2.35 -1.34 -14.68
C SER A 177 3.59 -0.90 -15.49
N ALA A 178 4.22 0.20 -15.10
CA ALA A 178 5.41 0.69 -15.80
C ALA A 178 6.61 -0.27 -15.67
N CYS A 179 6.81 -0.84 -14.48
CA CYS A 179 7.87 -1.81 -14.23
C CYS A 179 7.64 -3.12 -15.00
N ALA A 180 6.39 -3.55 -15.18
CA ALA A 180 6.05 -4.73 -15.95
C ALA A 180 6.39 -4.59 -17.44
N PHE A 181 6.08 -3.45 -18.05
CA PHE A 181 6.49 -3.17 -19.44
C PHE A 181 8.01 -3.02 -19.58
N ALA A 182 8.68 -2.39 -18.59
CA ALA A 182 10.14 -2.30 -18.60
C ALA A 182 10.80 -3.68 -18.49
N TYR A 183 10.30 -4.52 -17.61
CA TYR A 183 10.72 -5.91 -17.45
C TYR A 183 10.59 -6.69 -18.78
N GLU A 184 9.41 -6.66 -19.40
CA GLU A 184 9.19 -7.35 -20.70
C GLU A 184 10.17 -6.89 -21.77
N LYS A 185 10.43 -5.58 -21.86
CA LYS A 185 11.44 -5.02 -22.79
C LYS A 185 12.85 -5.57 -22.51
N LEU A 186 13.26 -5.62 -21.25
CA LEU A 186 14.57 -6.11 -20.84
C LEU A 186 14.73 -7.60 -21.16
N VAL A 187 13.73 -8.43 -20.85
CA VAL A 187 13.74 -9.85 -21.18
C VAL A 187 13.84 -10.05 -22.70
N ASN A 188 13.07 -9.30 -23.49
CA ASN A 188 13.09 -9.37 -24.95
C ASN A 188 14.43 -8.92 -25.56
N SER A 189 15.21 -8.12 -24.83
CA SER A 189 16.59 -7.73 -25.22
C SER A 189 17.67 -8.70 -24.72
N GLY A 190 17.28 -9.80 -24.08
CA GLY A 190 18.21 -10.83 -23.59
C GLY A 190 18.83 -10.54 -22.20
N GLU A 191 18.29 -9.56 -21.47
CA GLU A 191 18.77 -9.25 -20.12
C GLU A 191 18.30 -10.29 -19.09
N SER A 192 19.22 -10.69 -18.21
CA SER A 192 18.90 -11.55 -17.06
C SER A 192 18.27 -10.73 -15.93
N VAL A 193 16.95 -10.69 -15.91
CA VAL A 193 16.19 -9.86 -14.96
C VAL A 193 14.92 -10.58 -14.48
N LYS A 194 14.56 -10.41 -13.23
CA LYS A 194 13.27 -10.80 -12.64
C LYS A 194 12.50 -9.58 -12.18
N LEU A 195 11.16 -9.70 -12.12
CA LEU A 195 10.27 -8.68 -11.58
C LEU A 195 9.59 -9.22 -10.33
N ILE A 196 9.72 -8.50 -9.23
CA ILE A 196 9.07 -8.82 -7.94
C ILE A 196 8.02 -7.76 -7.68
N LYS A 197 6.76 -8.19 -7.63
CA LYS A 197 5.61 -7.35 -7.28
C LYS A 197 5.21 -7.59 -5.85
N LEU A 198 5.20 -6.57 -5.03
CA LEU A 198 4.70 -6.64 -3.66
C LEU A 198 3.21 -6.28 -3.63
N ASN A 199 2.37 -7.16 -3.10
CA ASN A 199 0.96 -6.89 -2.79
C ASN A 199 0.82 -6.44 -1.33
N ARG A 200 1.53 -7.10 -0.40
CA ARG A 200 1.74 -6.64 0.97
C ARG A 200 3.10 -5.97 1.10
N ILE A 201 3.10 -4.72 1.55
CA ILE A 201 4.31 -3.89 1.65
C ILE A 201 4.79 -3.70 3.09
N ILE A 202 3.92 -3.91 4.07
CA ILE A 202 4.23 -3.89 5.51
C ILE A 202 3.45 -5.05 6.17
N PRO A 203 4.11 -5.91 6.94
CA PRO A 203 5.57 -6.11 6.97
C PRO A 203 6.08 -6.60 5.62
N VAL A 204 7.38 -6.39 5.38
CA VAL A 204 8.04 -6.92 4.17
C VAL A 204 7.94 -8.44 4.16
N CYS A 205 7.67 -9.01 2.97
CA CYS A 205 7.55 -10.45 2.81
C CYS A 205 8.94 -11.09 2.74
N GLU A 206 9.26 -11.99 3.67
CA GLU A 206 10.54 -12.71 3.69
C GLU A 206 10.85 -13.39 2.36
N GLY A 207 9.87 -14.07 1.75
CA GLY A 207 10.04 -14.70 0.44
C GLY A 207 10.40 -13.73 -0.69
N ALA A 208 9.93 -12.48 -0.64
CA ALA A 208 10.33 -11.46 -1.61
C ALA A 208 11.79 -11.01 -1.39
N VAL A 209 12.23 -10.94 -0.15
CA VAL A 209 13.62 -10.66 0.21
C VAL A 209 14.53 -11.80 -0.25
N GLU A 210 14.17 -13.05 0.04
CA GLU A 210 14.90 -14.25 -0.40
C GLU A 210 15.02 -14.31 -1.93
N ALA A 211 13.97 -13.96 -2.67
CA ALA A 211 13.98 -13.94 -4.13
C ALA A 211 14.94 -12.88 -4.71
N ALA A 212 15.32 -11.86 -3.93
CA ALA A 212 16.18 -10.76 -4.39
C ALA A 212 17.60 -10.80 -3.85
N LYS A 213 17.90 -11.53 -2.75
CA LYS A 213 19.16 -11.41 -1.99
C LYS A 213 20.42 -11.78 -2.78
N ASP A 214 20.29 -12.71 -3.73
CA ASP A 214 21.42 -13.20 -4.52
C ASP A 214 21.62 -12.43 -5.84
N CYS A 215 20.77 -11.42 -6.10
CA CYS A 215 20.91 -10.58 -7.28
C CYS A 215 22.13 -9.67 -7.17
N ARG A 216 22.83 -9.45 -8.30
CA ARG A 216 23.92 -8.48 -8.40
C ARG A 216 23.43 -7.04 -8.27
N ASP A 217 22.29 -6.73 -8.92
CA ASP A 217 21.69 -5.42 -8.93
C ASP A 217 20.18 -5.52 -8.58
N VAL A 218 19.73 -4.75 -7.58
CA VAL A 218 18.33 -4.65 -7.17
C VAL A 218 17.84 -3.23 -7.40
N TYR A 219 16.77 -3.07 -8.17
CA TYR A 219 16.12 -1.79 -8.50
C TYR A 219 14.76 -1.73 -7.84
N PHE A 220 14.59 -0.87 -6.87
CA PHE A 220 13.30 -0.66 -6.19
C PHE A 220 12.65 0.64 -6.65
N PHE A 221 11.38 0.56 -7.07
CA PHE A 221 10.59 1.70 -7.57
C PHE A 221 9.34 1.89 -6.72
N GLU A 222 9.15 3.11 -6.21
CA GLU A 222 7.95 3.47 -5.43
C GLU A 222 7.47 4.91 -5.69
N GLU A 223 6.15 5.11 -5.59
CA GLU A 223 5.53 6.44 -5.51
C GLU A 223 5.36 6.83 -4.03
N GLY A 224 6.47 7.00 -3.35
CA GLY A 224 6.54 7.38 -1.94
C GLY A 224 7.82 8.15 -1.67
N ILE A 225 7.84 8.83 -0.53
CA ILE A 225 9.06 9.51 -0.09
C ILE A 225 10.14 8.48 0.25
N ARG A 226 11.40 8.77 -0.16
CA ARG A 226 12.54 7.88 0.08
C ARG A 226 12.73 7.56 1.54
N ARG A 227 12.78 8.60 2.39
CA ARG A 227 13.04 8.45 3.83
C ARG A 227 11.89 7.76 4.53
N GLY A 228 12.18 6.62 5.14
CA GLY A 228 11.19 5.79 5.80
C GLY A 228 10.25 5.04 4.85
N GLY A 229 10.42 5.15 3.52
CA GLY A 229 9.61 4.48 2.52
C GLY A 229 9.78 2.96 2.52
N ALA A 230 8.99 2.26 1.69
CA ALA A 230 9.04 0.80 1.59
C ALA A 230 10.39 0.32 1.08
N GLY A 231 11.02 1.07 0.14
CA GLY A 231 12.32 0.71 -0.42
C GLY A 231 13.45 0.74 0.58
N GLU A 232 13.48 1.70 1.52
CA GLU A 232 14.47 1.69 2.61
C GLU A 232 14.24 0.51 3.56
N GLY A 233 12.97 0.18 3.85
CA GLY A 233 12.66 -0.99 4.67
C GLY A 233 13.08 -2.29 4.01
N PHE A 234 12.82 -2.43 2.73
CA PHE A 234 13.22 -3.59 1.96
C PHE A 234 14.74 -3.75 1.94
N LEU A 235 15.49 -2.65 1.74
CA LEU A 235 16.96 -2.68 1.79
C LEU A 235 17.48 -3.14 3.15
N PHE A 236 16.85 -2.68 4.24
CA PHE A 236 17.23 -3.11 5.58
C PHE A 236 17.08 -4.62 5.77
N ASP A 237 15.94 -5.20 5.36
CA ASP A 237 15.69 -6.63 5.46
C ASP A 237 16.57 -7.42 4.49
N LEU A 238 16.79 -6.90 3.28
CA LEU A 238 17.68 -7.48 2.28
C LEU A 238 19.13 -7.57 2.79
N SER A 239 19.60 -6.51 3.48
CA SER A 239 20.94 -6.48 4.10
C SER A 239 21.07 -7.52 5.21
N LYS A 240 20.04 -7.71 6.02
CA LYS A 240 20.00 -8.77 7.04
C LYS A 240 20.04 -10.17 6.45
N ALA A 241 19.46 -10.36 5.25
CA ALA A 241 19.49 -11.63 4.51
C ALA A 241 20.85 -11.90 3.83
N GLY A 242 21.84 -11.01 3.98
CA GLY A 242 23.20 -11.19 3.46
C GLY A 242 23.43 -10.62 2.05
N PHE A 243 22.54 -9.77 1.54
CA PHE A 243 22.74 -9.10 0.25
C PHE A 243 24.01 -8.28 0.21
N SER A 244 24.82 -8.49 -0.83
CA SER A 244 26.10 -7.78 -1.06
C SER A 244 26.16 -7.07 -2.43
N GLY A 245 25.06 -7.09 -3.18
CA GLY A 245 24.95 -6.45 -4.48
C GLY A 245 24.75 -4.93 -4.41
N LYS A 246 24.35 -4.34 -5.54
CA LYS A 246 24.04 -2.92 -5.65
C LYS A 246 22.53 -2.70 -5.52
N TYR A 247 22.14 -1.77 -4.66
CA TYR A 247 20.73 -1.39 -4.47
C TYR A 247 20.46 0.00 -5.05
N HIS A 248 19.46 0.09 -5.93
CA HIS A 248 19.09 1.30 -6.65
C HIS A 248 17.66 1.68 -6.30
N LEU A 249 17.48 2.59 -5.35
CA LEU A 249 16.15 3.10 -4.97
C LEU A 249 15.75 4.29 -5.85
N ARG A 250 14.57 4.19 -6.45
CA ARG A 250 13.87 5.27 -7.17
C ARG A 250 12.60 5.58 -6.42
N ALA A 251 12.61 6.69 -5.70
CA ALA A 251 11.55 7.20 -4.86
C ALA A 251 11.55 8.72 -4.92
N ILE A 252 10.57 9.37 -4.31
CA ILE A 252 10.55 10.82 -4.20
C ILE A 252 11.62 11.24 -3.19
N GLU A 253 12.48 12.15 -3.60
CA GLU A 253 13.51 12.72 -2.73
C GLU A 253 12.88 13.59 -1.63
N ASN A 254 13.60 14.46 -1.01
CA ASN A 254 13.11 15.31 0.06
C ASN A 254 12.36 16.53 -0.50
N GLY A 255 11.03 16.42 -0.63
CA GLY A 255 10.21 17.53 -1.12
C GLY A 255 8.77 17.15 -1.47
N PHE A 256 7.99 18.18 -1.79
CA PHE A 256 6.64 18.03 -2.31
C PHE A 256 6.68 17.93 -3.84
N VAL A 257 5.75 17.18 -4.40
CA VAL A 257 5.59 17.01 -5.84
C VAL A 257 4.47 17.91 -6.32
N LYS A 258 4.80 18.74 -7.32
CA LYS A 258 3.85 19.68 -7.96
C LYS A 258 3.00 18.97 -9.00
#